data_748a92ada337a37cbdb22d90a477ba99
#
_entry.id   748a92ada337a37cbdb22d90a477ba99
#
_cell.length_a   1.000
_cell.length_b   1.000
_cell.length_c   1.000
_cell.angle_alpha   90.00
_cell.angle_beta   90.00
_cell.angle_gamma   90.00
#
_symmetry.space_group_name_H-M   'P 1'
#
loop_
_entity.id
_entity.type
_entity.pdbx_description
1 polymer ?
#
loop_
_entity_poly.entity_id
_entity_poly.type
_entity_poly.pdbx_seq_one_letter_code
_entity_poly.pdbx_strand_id
1 'polypeptide(L)'
;GTKAIQAHRMPKNRDTAIANLDAIFDEINNSIFRRGHINIGLSAATSGSGTAYEYKWFANNIKNLKTAIDDKDIESLLLRQKIFIDYFDDIHVYDEKKRATQDFNEQRGHWVSSQFHSILSNIKYLPGAFINKRYDLADKIIQWMLVPRTIMVGIIVVMSLILPFIYLSLAIKWWILFAFVMFILALAVPDYLVDKNWDRSFIKAPFIIIGSLFNITKIFSRKR
;
A
#
# COMPACT_ATOMS: atom_id res chain seq x y z
N GLY A 1 -16.48 22.29 3.07
CA GLY A 1 -16.66 20.98 3.68
C GLY A 1 -15.79 19.95 2.97
N THR A 2 -15.46 18.88 3.67
CA THR A 2 -14.67 17.76 3.15
C THR A 2 -15.43 17.04 2.04
N LYS A 3 -14.78 16.77 0.90
CA LYS A 3 -15.39 16.13 -0.26
C LYS A 3 -15.02 14.68 -0.44
N ALA A 4 -13.93 14.25 0.19
CA ALA A 4 -13.46 12.88 0.15
C ALA A 4 -12.84 12.52 1.51
N ILE A 5 -13.20 11.35 2.02
CA ILE A 5 -12.67 10.82 3.28
C ILE A 5 -12.31 9.35 3.12
N GLN A 6 -11.30 8.91 3.85
CA GLN A 6 -10.97 7.51 4.08
C GLN A 6 -11.16 7.21 5.56
N ALA A 7 -11.93 6.20 5.89
CA ALA A 7 -12.07 5.69 7.24
C ALA A 7 -10.97 4.65 7.56
N HIS A 8 -10.77 4.38 8.85
CA HIS A 8 -9.83 3.37 9.33
C HIS A 8 -10.33 1.97 8.98
N ARG A 9 -9.56 1.22 8.20
CA ARG A 9 -9.87 -0.19 7.88
C ARG A 9 -9.34 -1.11 8.95
N MET A 10 -10.26 -1.84 9.57
CA MET A 10 -9.97 -2.85 10.59
C MET A 10 -10.20 -4.27 10.03
N PRO A 11 -9.41 -5.26 10.46
CA PRO A 11 -9.65 -6.64 10.05
C PRO A 11 -10.91 -7.20 10.73
N LYS A 12 -11.83 -7.79 9.95
CA LYS A 12 -12.97 -8.55 10.48
C LYS A 12 -12.56 -9.91 11.00
N ASN A 13 -11.54 -10.52 10.38
CA ASN A 13 -11.01 -11.84 10.75
C ASN A 13 -9.49 -11.84 10.78
N ARG A 14 -8.91 -12.65 11.68
CA ARG A 14 -7.47 -12.88 11.85
C ARG A 14 -7.17 -14.34 12.20
N ASP A 15 -8.03 -15.22 11.75
CA ASP A 15 -8.06 -16.67 12.09
C ASP A 15 -6.94 -17.46 11.39
N THR A 16 -6.33 -16.93 10.33
CA THR A 16 -5.21 -17.55 9.64
C THR A 16 -3.97 -16.66 9.63
N ALA A 17 -2.78 -17.24 9.47
CA ALA A 17 -1.52 -16.49 9.37
C ALA A 17 -1.55 -15.48 8.18
N ILE A 18 -2.27 -15.83 7.09
CA ILE A 18 -2.42 -14.97 5.92
C ILE A 18 -3.35 -13.80 6.23
N ALA A 19 -4.50 -14.06 6.85
CA ALA A 19 -5.43 -13.01 7.25
C ALA A 19 -4.80 -12.04 8.25
N ASN A 20 -4.00 -12.56 9.20
CA ASN A 20 -3.26 -11.72 10.14
C ASN A 20 -2.17 -10.89 9.44
N LEU A 21 -1.43 -11.48 8.51
CA LEU A 21 -0.43 -10.75 7.72
C LEU A 21 -1.06 -9.66 6.86
N ASP A 22 -2.22 -9.92 6.24
CA ASP A 22 -2.97 -8.93 5.46
C ASP A 22 -3.48 -7.78 6.33
N ALA A 23 -3.93 -8.09 7.56
CA ALA A 23 -4.30 -7.10 8.57
C ALA A 23 -3.11 -6.21 8.96
N ILE A 24 -1.93 -6.79 9.19
CA ILE A 24 -0.70 -6.05 9.48
C ILE A 24 -0.35 -5.10 8.32
N PHE A 25 -0.46 -5.55 7.08
CA PHE A 25 -0.21 -4.69 5.92
C PHE A 25 -1.19 -3.51 5.83
N ASP A 26 -2.46 -3.73 6.18
CA ASP A 26 -3.44 -2.65 6.20
C ASP A 26 -3.15 -1.65 7.32
N GLU A 27 -2.73 -2.11 8.51
CA GLU A 27 -2.36 -1.21 9.60
C GLU A 27 -1.09 -0.40 9.32
N ILE A 28 -0.12 -0.97 8.65
CA ILE A 28 1.03 -0.22 8.13
C ILE A 28 0.57 0.86 7.14
N ASN A 29 -0.45 0.58 6.30
CA ASN A 29 -1.04 1.58 5.42
C ASN A 29 -1.79 2.66 6.19
N ASN A 30 -2.58 2.29 7.21
CA ASN A 30 -3.30 3.24 8.07
C ASN A 30 -2.31 4.17 8.76
N SER A 31 -1.23 3.62 9.32
CA SER A 31 -0.22 4.37 10.06
C SER A 31 0.59 5.31 9.16
N ILE A 32 1.17 4.81 8.06
CA ILE A 32 2.13 5.56 7.24
C ILE A 32 1.40 6.43 6.20
N PHE A 33 0.55 5.82 5.34
CA PHE A 33 0.00 6.48 4.15
C PHE A 33 -1.35 7.19 4.38
N ARG A 34 -1.91 7.11 5.58
CA ARG A 34 -3.13 7.81 5.96
C ARG A 34 -2.86 8.74 7.12
N ARG A 35 -2.77 8.25 8.36
CA ARG A 35 -2.51 9.07 9.55
C ARG A 35 -1.22 9.88 9.42
N GLY A 36 -0.11 9.25 9.02
CA GLY A 36 1.18 9.92 8.83
C GLY A 36 1.12 11.04 7.80
N HIS A 37 0.42 10.84 6.67
CA HIS A 37 0.24 11.85 5.64
C HIS A 37 -0.59 13.04 6.14
N ILE A 38 -1.71 12.78 6.80
CA ILE A 38 -2.53 13.85 7.41
C ILE A 38 -1.70 14.69 8.41
N ASN A 39 -0.89 14.04 9.24
CA ASN A 39 -0.06 14.74 10.23
C ASN A 39 0.99 15.69 9.62
N ILE A 40 1.40 15.45 8.38
CA ILE A 40 2.33 16.34 7.64
C ILE A 40 1.61 17.22 6.61
N GLY A 41 0.27 17.26 6.61
CA GLY A 41 -0.54 18.12 5.75
C GLY A 41 -0.71 17.59 4.34
N LEU A 42 -0.52 16.28 4.10
CA LEU A 42 -0.75 15.62 2.82
C LEU A 42 -2.02 14.77 2.85
N SER A 43 -2.63 14.56 1.70
CA SER A 43 -3.84 13.75 1.54
C SER A 43 -3.62 12.28 1.88
N ALA A 44 -4.58 11.67 2.55
CA ALA A 44 -4.59 10.26 2.85
C ALA A 44 -4.68 9.40 1.58
N ALA A 45 -4.13 8.18 1.64
CA ALA A 45 -4.31 7.19 0.59
C ALA A 45 -5.69 6.54 0.67
N THR A 46 -6.37 6.39 -0.46
CA THR A 46 -7.63 5.66 -0.55
C THR A 46 -7.43 4.15 -0.69
N SER A 47 -8.46 3.38 -0.33
CA SER A 47 -8.45 1.92 -0.48
C SER A 47 -9.87 1.38 -0.61
N GLY A 48 -10.50 1.42 -1.73
CA GLY A 48 -11.82 0.86 -2.03
C GLY A 48 -12.85 0.83 -0.91
N SER A 49 -12.60 0.05 0.13
CA SER A 49 -13.48 -0.01 1.30
C SER A 49 -13.22 1.13 2.29
N GLY A 50 -14.30 1.66 2.88
CA GLY A 50 -14.22 2.73 3.88
C GLY A 50 -13.94 4.11 3.29
N THR A 51 -14.10 4.30 1.99
CA THR A 51 -13.98 5.62 1.35
C THR A 51 -15.38 6.21 1.13
N ALA A 52 -15.55 7.49 1.43
CA ALA A 52 -16.77 8.23 1.14
C ALA A 52 -16.47 9.51 0.36
N TYR A 53 -17.38 9.85 -0.55
CA TYR A 53 -17.25 10.99 -1.45
C TYR A 53 -18.50 11.85 -1.39
N GLU A 54 -18.34 13.16 -1.61
CA GLU A 54 -19.48 14.06 -1.83
C GLU A 54 -20.28 13.57 -3.05
N TYR A 55 -21.57 13.30 -2.85
CA TYR A 55 -22.42 12.69 -3.87
C TYR A 55 -22.44 13.48 -5.20
N LYS A 56 -22.59 14.81 -5.13
CA LYS A 56 -22.62 15.67 -6.33
C LYS A 56 -21.32 15.57 -7.11
N TRP A 57 -20.19 15.62 -6.41
CA TRP A 57 -18.88 15.49 -7.03
C TRP A 57 -18.72 14.12 -7.69
N PHE A 58 -19.06 13.05 -6.97
CA PHE A 58 -18.93 11.67 -7.45
C PHE A 58 -19.80 11.43 -8.69
N ALA A 59 -21.10 11.78 -8.65
CA ALA A 59 -22.03 11.60 -9.74
C ALA A 59 -21.60 12.34 -11.04
N ASN A 60 -21.00 13.52 -10.91
CA ASN A 60 -20.55 14.30 -12.04
C ASN A 60 -19.24 13.79 -12.67
N ASN A 61 -18.37 13.16 -11.89
CA ASN A 61 -17.04 12.81 -12.33
C ASN A 61 -16.89 11.32 -12.71
N ILE A 62 -17.67 10.41 -12.07
CA ILE A 62 -17.56 8.97 -12.28
C ILE A 62 -17.85 8.55 -13.73
N LYS A 63 -18.78 9.24 -14.40
CA LYS A 63 -19.16 8.97 -15.79
C LYS A 63 -18.03 9.18 -16.79
N ASN A 64 -17.03 9.97 -16.44
CA ASN A 64 -15.87 10.28 -17.28
C ASN A 64 -14.71 9.32 -17.11
N LEU A 65 -14.78 8.41 -16.13
CA LEU A 65 -13.79 7.36 -15.93
C LEU A 65 -14.09 6.21 -16.90
N LYS A 66 -13.29 6.08 -17.95
CA LYS A 66 -13.53 5.21 -19.12
C LYS A 66 -13.24 3.73 -18.89
N THR A 67 -12.70 3.34 -17.73
CA THR A 67 -12.25 1.96 -17.44
C THR A 67 -12.91 1.45 -16.16
N ALA A 68 -12.77 0.15 -15.87
CA ALA A 68 -13.13 -0.40 -14.56
C ALA A 68 -12.51 0.50 -13.48
N ILE A 69 -13.36 1.17 -12.73
CA ILE A 69 -13.01 2.25 -11.82
C ILE A 69 -12.13 1.66 -10.74
N ASP A 70 -10.85 2.02 -10.77
CA ASP A 70 -9.90 1.71 -9.70
C ASP A 70 -9.86 2.88 -8.71
N ASP A 71 -9.69 2.58 -7.43
CA ASP A 71 -9.56 3.57 -6.35
C ASP A 71 -8.48 4.61 -6.66
N LYS A 72 -7.39 4.21 -7.29
CA LYS A 72 -6.29 5.10 -7.70
C LYS A 72 -6.68 6.09 -8.79
N ASP A 73 -7.62 5.73 -9.66
CA ASP A 73 -8.13 6.66 -10.69
C ASP A 73 -8.97 7.75 -10.04
N ILE A 74 -9.80 7.38 -9.06
CA ILE A 74 -10.59 8.35 -8.27
C ILE A 74 -9.65 9.23 -7.44
N GLU A 75 -8.66 8.63 -6.75
CA GLU A 75 -7.65 9.35 -5.96
C GLU A 75 -6.90 10.38 -6.82
N SER A 76 -6.43 9.96 -8.01
CA SER A 76 -5.78 10.86 -8.98
C SER A 76 -6.69 12.01 -9.39
N LEU A 77 -7.97 11.72 -9.68
CA LEU A 77 -8.93 12.72 -10.11
C LEU A 77 -9.20 13.76 -9.02
N LEU A 78 -9.39 13.32 -7.77
CA LEU A 78 -9.55 14.21 -6.60
C LEU A 78 -8.36 15.15 -6.47
N LEU A 79 -7.16 14.61 -6.44
CA LEU A 79 -5.94 15.39 -6.27
C LEU A 79 -5.70 16.34 -7.47
N ARG A 80 -6.01 15.93 -8.69
CA ARG A 80 -5.94 16.80 -9.87
C ARG A 80 -6.91 17.97 -9.79
N GLN A 81 -8.05 17.80 -9.12
CA GLN A 81 -9.02 18.86 -8.85
C GLN A 81 -8.74 19.65 -7.56
N LYS A 82 -7.60 19.41 -6.90
CA LYS A 82 -7.20 20.02 -5.63
C LYS A 82 -8.18 19.71 -4.49
N ILE A 83 -8.77 18.54 -4.50
CA ILE A 83 -9.62 18.05 -3.44
C ILE A 83 -8.75 17.24 -2.50
N PHE A 84 -8.68 17.69 -1.23
CA PHE A 84 -7.98 17.01 -0.17
C PHE A 84 -8.75 15.77 0.27
N ILE A 85 -8.03 14.68 0.57
CA ILE A 85 -8.61 13.44 1.05
C ILE A 85 -8.28 13.34 2.53
N ASP A 86 -9.31 13.50 3.37
CA ASP A 86 -9.18 13.39 4.81
C ASP A 86 -9.11 11.92 5.28
N TYR A 87 -8.60 11.70 6.48
CA TYR A 87 -8.59 10.41 7.15
C TYR A 87 -9.25 10.51 8.52
N PHE A 88 -10.26 9.65 8.74
CA PHE A 88 -10.94 9.54 10.03
C PHE A 88 -10.51 8.24 10.72
N ASP A 89 -9.59 8.39 11.65
CA ASP A 89 -9.04 7.26 12.42
C ASP A 89 -10.04 6.64 13.38
N ASP A 90 -10.95 7.44 13.91
CA ASP A 90 -11.97 7.02 14.88
C ASP A 90 -13.17 6.29 14.23
N ILE A 91 -13.29 6.35 12.90
CA ILE A 91 -14.35 5.67 12.16
C ILE A 91 -13.81 4.36 11.61
N HIS A 92 -14.24 3.24 12.19
CA HIS A 92 -13.77 1.91 11.82
C HIS A 92 -14.68 1.25 10.78
N VAL A 93 -14.07 0.74 9.70
CA VAL A 93 -14.73 -0.09 8.69
C VAL A 93 -14.10 -1.47 8.70
N TYR A 94 -14.89 -2.48 9.02
CA TYR A 94 -14.42 -3.86 9.13
C TYR A 94 -14.39 -4.52 7.75
N ASP A 95 -13.22 -5.02 7.37
CA ASP A 95 -12.94 -5.64 6.08
C ASP A 95 -12.51 -7.11 6.26
N GLU A 96 -13.08 -8.01 5.46
CA GLU A 96 -12.75 -9.43 5.55
C GLU A 96 -11.43 -9.73 4.84
N LYS A 97 -10.48 -10.30 5.61
CA LYS A 97 -9.14 -10.63 5.11
C LYS A 97 -9.11 -11.98 4.42
N LYS A 98 -8.27 -12.10 3.39
CA LYS A 98 -8.10 -13.35 2.64
C LYS A 98 -7.50 -14.44 3.53
N ARG A 99 -8.09 -15.64 3.49
CA ARG A 99 -7.63 -16.81 4.26
C ARG A 99 -6.68 -17.69 3.48
N ALA A 100 -6.82 -17.73 2.15
CA ALA A 100 -6.01 -18.57 1.28
C ALA A 100 -4.85 -17.79 0.65
N THR A 101 -3.70 -18.44 0.53
CA THR A 101 -2.50 -17.85 -0.11
C THR A 101 -2.74 -17.51 -1.57
N GLN A 102 -3.55 -18.29 -2.28
CA GLN A 102 -3.85 -18.05 -3.68
C GLN A 102 -4.61 -16.73 -3.86
N ASP A 103 -5.71 -16.54 -3.12
CA ASP A 103 -6.54 -15.31 -3.19
C ASP A 103 -5.73 -14.07 -2.82
N PHE A 104 -4.87 -14.20 -1.80
CA PHE A 104 -3.96 -13.14 -1.38
C PHE A 104 -2.98 -12.75 -2.49
N ASN A 105 -2.38 -13.74 -3.17
CA ASN A 105 -1.44 -13.51 -4.26
C ASN A 105 -2.12 -12.92 -5.50
N GLU A 106 -3.33 -13.36 -5.84
CA GLU A 106 -4.11 -12.82 -6.94
C GLU A 106 -4.46 -11.34 -6.69
N GLN A 107 -4.93 -11.01 -5.47
CA GLN A 107 -5.22 -9.64 -5.07
C GLN A 107 -3.97 -8.75 -5.16
N ARG A 108 -2.81 -9.24 -4.71
CA ARG A 108 -1.53 -8.53 -4.82
C ARG A 108 -1.11 -8.29 -6.26
N GLY A 109 -1.33 -9.27 -7.12
CA GLY A 109 -1.07 -9.13 -8.55
C GLY A 109 -1.94 -8.05 -9.20
N HIS A 110 -3.22 -7.99 -8.86
CA HIS A 110 -4.10 -6.92 -9.32
C HIS A 110 -3.62 -5.54 -8.83
N TRP A 111 -3.18 -5.41 -7.58
CA TRP A 111 -2.64 -4.15 -7.05
C TRP A 111 -1.40 -3.68 -7.79
N VAL A 112 -0.46 -4.59 -8.08
CA VAL A 112 0.75 -4.26 -8.85
C VAL A 112 0.38 -3.82 -10.27
N SER A 113 -0.53 -4.52 -10.94
CA SER A 113 -1.01 -4.15 -12.28
C SER A 113 -1.68 -2.78 -12.29
N SER A 114 -2.56 -2.51 -11.33
CA SER A 114 -3.22 -1.23 -11.13
C SER A 114 -2.22 -0.10 -10.86
N GLN A 115 -1.21 -0.37 -10.02
CA GLN A 115 -0.14 0.60 -9.74
C GLN A 115 0.62 0.98 -11.00
N PHE A 116 1.00 0.02 -11.85
CA PHE A 116 1.64 0.30 -13.14
C PHE A 116 0.78 1.15 -14.06
N HIS A 117 -0.51 0.82 -14.17
CA HIS A 117 -1.46 1.61 -14.95
C HIS A 117 -1.54 3.06 -14.44
N SER A 118 -1.63 3.23 -13.12
CA SER A 118 -1.70 4.55 -12.49
C SER A 118 -0.43 5.37 -12.71
N ILE A 119 0.75 4.74 -12.69
CA ILE A 119 2.02 5.41 -13.02
C ILE A 119 1.97 5.94 -14.45
N LEU A 120 1.71 5.07 -15.43
CA LEU A 120 1.70 5.44 -16.85
C LEU A 120 0.70 6.57 -17.16
N SER A 121 -0.46 6.52 -16.51
CA SER A 121 -1.52 7.52 -16.71
C SER A 121 -1.20 8.88 -16.08
N ASN A 122 -0.44 8.90 -14.96
CA ASN A 122 -0.28 10.09 -14.13
C ASN A 122 1.13 10.69 -14.13
N ILE A 123 2.17 9.96 -14.54
CA ILE A 123 3.57 10.44 -14.52
C ILE A 123 3.76 11.76 -15.26
N LYS A 124 3.00 11.99 -16.33
CA LYS A 124 3.01 13.23 -17.12
C LYS A 124 2.62 14.47 -16.32
N TYR A 125 1.90 14.31 -15.22
CA TYR A 125 1.48 15.44 -14.36
C TYR A 125 2.53 15.79 -13.30
N LEU A 126 3.55 14.95 -13.09
CA LEU A 126 4.54 15.13 -12.03
C LEU A 126 5.34 16.43 -12.16
N PRO A 127 5.90 16.82 -13.34
CA PRO A 127 6.62 18.09 -13.47
C PRO A 127 5.74 19.30 -13.16
N GLY A 128 4.51 19.31 -13.70
CA GLY A 128 3.53 20.37 -13.44
C GLY A 128 3.09 20.43 -11.98
N ALA A 129 3.05 19.29 -11.27
CA ALA A 129 2.72 19.25 -9.87
C ALA A 129 3.81 19.94 -9.00
N PHE A 130 5.08 19.74 -9.29
CA PHE A 130 6.18 20.42 -8.62
C PHE A 130 6.20 21.93 -8.90
N ILE A 131 6.09 22.33 -10.18
CA ILE A 131 6.11 23.74 -10.59
C ILE A 131 4.97 24.51 -9.92
N ASN A 132 3.77 23.92 -9.85
CA ASN A 132 2.59 24.56 -9.31
C ASN A 132 2.40 24.30 -7.79
N LYS A 133 3.43 23.79 -7.08
CA LYS A 133 3.43 23.49 -5.63
C LYS A 133 2.24 22.61 -5.18
N ARG A 134 1.86 21.66 -6.03
CA ARG A 134 0.79 20.70 -5.78
C ARG A 134 1.39 19.45 -5.15
N TYR A 135 1.85 19.58 -3.91
CA TYR A 135 2.61 18.56 -3.22
C TYR A 135 1.83 17.26 -3.00
N ASP A 136 0.52 17.33 -2.73
CA ASP A 136 -0.35 16.15 -2.64
C ASP A 136 -0.31 15.28 -3.89
N LEU A 137 -0.45 15.91 -5.06
CA LEU A 137 -0.43 15.19 -6.34
C LEU A 137 0.97 14.65 -6.64
N ALA A 138 2.01 15.44 -6.38
CA ALA A 138 3.40 15.01 -6.58
C ALA A 138 3.74 13.81 -5.69
N ASP A 139 3.40 13.88 -4.39
CA ASP A 139 3.60 12.83 -3.41
C ASP A 139 2.92 11.53 -3.84
N LYS A 140 1.64 11.58 -4.25
CA LYS A 140 0.92 10.40 -4.72
C LYS A 140 1.54 9.75 -5.95
N ILE A 141 1.93 10.55 -6.94
CA ILE A 141 2.59 10.01 -8.13
C ILE A 141 3.90 9.32 -7.74
N ILE A 142 4.69 9.93 -6.83
CA ILE A 142 5.92 9.33 -6.32
C ILE A 142 5.62 8.03 -5.55
N GLN A 143 4.58 7.99 -4.69
CA GLN A 143 4.17 6.77 -4.00
C GLN A 143 3.85 5.62 -4.97
N TRP A 144 3.15 5.91 -6.07
CA TRP A 144 2.87 4.90 -7.09
C TRP A 144 4.13 4.46 -7.84
N MET A 145 5.12 5.34 -8.00
CA MET A 145 6.41 4.99 -8.63
C MET A 145 7.30 4.12 -7.73
N LEU A 146 7.08 4.13 -6.41
CA LEU A 146 7.84 3.28 -5.51
C LEU A 146 7.55 1.80 -5.78
N VAL A 147 8.62 1.01 -5.71
CA VAL A 147 8.49 -0.46 -5.78
C VAL A 147 7.59 -0.95 -4.65
N PRO A 148 6.66 -1.88 -4.92
CA PRO A 148 5.81 -2.44 -3.88
C PRO A 148 6.63 -2.90 -2.67
N ARG A 149 6.21 -2.51 -1.46
CA ARG A 149 6.96 -2.75 -0.21
C ARG A 149 7.35 -4.21 0.00
N THR A 150 6.45 -5.13 -0.36
CA THR A 150 6.72 -6.58 -0.29
C THR A 150 7.92 -6.97 -1.13
N ILE A 151 8.08 -6.37 -2.32
CA ILE A 151 9.22 -6.60 -3.20
C ILE A 151 10.49 -5.99 -2.58
N MET A 152 10.42 -4.75 -2.10
CA MET A 152 11.56 -4.09 -1.44
C MET A 152 12.06 -4.88 -0.22
N VAL A 153 11.15 -5.27 0.68
CA VAL A 153 11.50 -6.09 1.84
C VAL A 153 12.09 -7.43 1.40
N GLY A 154 11.51 -8.08 0.38
CA GLY A 154 12.05 -9.31 -0.19
C GLY A 154 13.48 -9.15 -0.72
N ILE A 155 13.77 -8.08 -1.46
CA ILE A 155 15.13 -7.77 -1.94
C ILE A 155 16.08 -7.55 -0.76
N ILE A 156 15.69 -6.80 0.25
CA ILE A 156 16.52 -6.54 1.45
C ILE A 156 16.84 -7.85 2.16
N VAL A 157 15.86 -8.74 2.35
CA VAL A 157 16.06 -10.07 2.95
C VAL A 157 17.05 -10.91 2.12
N VAL A 158 16.82 -11.02 0.81
CA VAL A 158 17.68 -11.81 -0.08
C VAL A 158 19.12 -11.27 -0.09
N MET A 159 19.30 -9.96 -0.20
CA MET A 159 20.62 -9.34 -0.18
C MET A 159 21.31 -9.50 1.18
N SER A 160 20.58 -9.40 2.28
CA SER A 160 21.11 -9.62 3.63
C SER A 160 21.60 -11.07 3.85
N LEU A 161 21.03 -12.05 3.13
CA LEU A 161 21.43 -13.46 3.19
C LEU A 161 22.60 -13.79 2.25
N ILE A 162 22.64 -13.20 1.06
CA ILE A 162 23.63 -13.55 0.02
C ILE A 162 24.94 -12.79 0.20
N LEU A 163 24.90 -11.49 0.51
CA LEU A 163 26.09 -10.65 0.54
C LEU A 163 27.15 -11.04 1.56
N PRO A 164 26.86 -11.66 2.72
CA PRO A 164 27.87 -12.14 3.64
C PRO A 164 28.89 -13.11 3.00
N PHE A 165 28.44 -13.88 2.02
CA PHE A 165 29.28 -14.86 1.31
C PHE A 165 30.10 -14.25 0.17
N ILE A 166 29.80 -12.99 -0.24
CA ILE A 166 30.45 -12.32 -1.36
C ILE A 166 31.35 -11.17 -0.87
N TYR A 167 30.76 -10.28 -0.04
CA TYR A 167 31.46 -9.07 0.41
C TYR A 167 30.93 -8.56 1.75
N LEU A 168 31.66 -8.87 2.83
CA LEU A 168 31.20 -8.65 4.21
C LEU A 168 30.91 -7.18 4.54
N SER A 169 31.71 -6.23 4.07
CA SER A 169 31.49 -4.81 4.38
C SER A 169 30.19 -4.26 3.76
N LEU A 170 29.77 -4.79 2.61
CA LEU A 170 28.49 -4.48 2.01
C LEU A 170 27.35 -5.16 2.75
N ALA A 171 27.55 -6.40 3.20
CA ALA A 171 26.57 -7.15 3.99
C ALA A 171 26.17 -6.42 5.28
N ILE A 172 27.14 -5.81 5.98
CA ILE A 172 26.88 -5.03 7.19
C ILE A 172 25.91 -3.86 6.90
N LYS A 173 26.08 -3.14 5.78
CA LYS A 173 25.18 -2.05 5.38
C LYS A 173 23.76 -2.56 5.14
N TRP A 174 23.61 -3.73 4.51
CA TRP A 174 22.31 -4.35 4.26
C TRP A 174 21.66 -4.87 5.54
N TRP A 175 22.42 -5.37 6.49
CA TRP A 175 21.89 -5.76 7.80
C TRP A 175 21.40 -4.55 8.60
N ILE A 176 22.13 -3.43 8.57
CA ILE A 176 21.68 -2.17 9.18
C ILE A 176 20.39 -1.69 8.52
N LEU A 177 20.32 -1.71 7.19
CA LEU A 177 19.12 -1.35 6.44
C LEU A 177 17.94 -2.27 6.81
N PHE A 178 18.19 -3.58 6.87
CA PHE A 178 17.18 -4.58 7.28
C PHE A 178 16.65 -4.30 8.68
N ALA A 179 17.54 -4.11 9.66
CA ALA A 179 17.17 -3.81 11.03
C ALA A 179 16.36 -2.49 11.12
N PHE A 180 16.77 -1.46 10.40
CA PHE A 180 16.07 -0.18 10.35
C PHE A 180 14.66 -0.29 9.73
N VAL A 181 14.52 -1.00 8.62
CA VAL A 181 13.22 -1.23 7.99
C VAL A 181 12.31 -2.05 8.90
N MET A 182 12.82 -3.11 9.53
CA MET A 182 12.05 -3.91 10.47
C MET A 182 11.60 -3.11 11.69
N PHE A 183 12.46 -2.22 12.20
CA PHE A 183 12.13 -1.31 13.30
C PHE A 183 10.99 -0.36 12.93
N ILE A 184 11.06 0.30 11.76
CA ILE A 184 10.00 1.20 11.28
C ILE A 184 8.67 0.43 11.10
N LEU A 185 8.72 -0.77 10.51
CA LEU A 185 7.53 -1.58 10.31
C LEU A 185 6.93 -2.03 11.66
N ALA A 186 7.76 -2.35 12.65
CA ALA A 186 7.29 -2.69 13.99
C ALA A 186 6.59 -1.51 14.67
N LEU A 187 7.12 -0.29 14.54
CA LEU A 187 6.47 0.92 15.07
C LEU A 187 5.13 1.25 14.40
N ALA A 188 4.94 0.80 13.16
CA ALA A 188 3.70 1.04 12.41
C ALA A 188 2.59 0.03 12.74
N VAL A 189 2.89 -1.03 13.48
CA VAL A 189 1.93 -2.08 13.86
C VAL A 189 1.41 -1.80 15.27
N PRO A 190 0.09 -1.64 15.46
CA PRO A 190 -0.49 -1.40 16.78
C PRO A 190 -0.53 -2.67 17.63
N ASP A 191 -0.52 -2.48 18.97
CA ASP A 191 -0.44 -3.56 19.96
C ASP A 191 -1.57 -4.58 19.85
N TYR A 192 -2.76 -4.17 19.42
CA TYR A 192 -3.91 -5.09 19.30
C TYR A 192 -3.72 -6.20 18.23
N LEU A 193 -2.77 -6.03 17.31
CA LEU A 193 -2.40 -7.07 16.33
C LEU A 193 -1.33 -8.03 16.85
N VAL A 194 -0.64 -7.67 17.93
CA VAL A 194 0.40 -8.49 18.55
C VAL A 194 -0.25 -9.48 19.50
N ASP A 195 -0.86 -10.54 18.97
CA ASP A 195 -1.51 -11.60 19.70
C ASP A 195 -0.75 -12.94 19.56
N LYS A 196 -1.31 -14.03 20.15
CA LYS A 196 -0.72 -15.38 20.09
C LYS A 196 -0.50 -15.93 18.66
N ASN A 197 -1.13 -15.34 17.66
CA ASN A 197 -0.98 -15.71 16.25
C ASN A 197 0.13 -14.91 15.55
N TRP A 198 0.68 -13.89 16.21
CA TRP A 198 1.76 -13.04 15.71
C TRP A 198 2.98 -13.86 15.33
N ASP A 199 3.45 -14.74 16.21
CA ASP A 199 4.65 -15.56 16.00
C ASP A 199 4.53 -16.41 14.72
N ARG A 200 3.35 -17.04 14.52
CA ARG A 200 3.09 -17.85 13.33
C ARG A 200 3.06 -17.03 12.05
N SER A 201 2.51 -15.84 12.11
CA SER A 201 2.43 -14.91 10.96
C SER A 201 3.81 -14.38 10.62
N PHE A 202 4.60 -14.01 11.62
CA PHE A 202 5.95 -13.48 11.44
C PHE A 202 6.90 -14.54 10.84
N ILE A 203 6.86 -15.79 11.32
CA ILE A 203 7.66 -16.89 10.77
C ILE A 203 7.27 -17.21 9.32
N LYS A 204 5.98 -17.13 8.97
CA LYS A 204 5.49 -17.40 7.61
C LYS A 204 5.64 -16.21 6.66
N ALA A 205 5.78 -15.00 7.16
CA ALA A 205 5.86 -13.77 6.35
C ALA A 205 6.95 -13.84 5.27
N PRO A 206 8.21 -14.24 5.53
CA PRO A 206 9.24 -14.34 4.50
C PRO A 206 8.85 -15.28 3.36
N PHE A 207 8.27 -16.45 3.69
CA PHE A 207 7.85 -17.44 2.69
C PHE A 207 6.68 -16.94 1.83
N ILE A 208 5.72 -16.23 2.43
CA ILE A 208 4.58 -15.64 1.72
C ILE A 208 5.07 -14.49 0.83
N ILE A 209 5.99 -13.65 1.31
CA ILE A 209 6.58 -12.55 0.55
C ILE A 209 7.36 -13.09 -0.66
N ILE A 210 8.24 -14.06 -0.45
CA ILE A 210 9.02 -14.68 -1.54
C ILE A 210 8.09 -15.38 -2.54
N GLY A 211 7.09 -16.15 -2.06
CA GLY A 211 6.09 -16.79 -2.91
C GLY A 211 5.29 -15.79 -3.75
N SER A 212 4.98 -14.60 -3.21
CA SER A 212 4.30 -13.54 -3.96
C SER A 212 5.15 -12.96 -5.08
N LEU A 213 6.49 -12.89 -4.93
CA LEU A 213 7.41 -12.44 -5.99
C LEU A 213 7.38 -13.37 -7.20
N PHE A 214 7.39 -14.68 -6.98
CA PHE A 214 7.31 -15.66 -8.08
C PHE A 214 5.97 -15.62 -8.82
N ASN A 215 4.87 -15.28 -8.12
CA ASN A 215 3.56 -15.20 -8.76
C ASN A 215 3.34 -13.90 -9.55
N ILE A 216 3.99 -12.79 -9.19
CA ILE A 216 3.97 -11.55 -9.96
C ILE A 216 4.50 -11.77 -11.38
N THR A 217 5.58 -12.55 -11.55
CA THR A 217 6.12 -12.85 -12.88
C THR A 217 5.14 -13.64 -13.77
N LYS A 218 4.35 -14.53 -13.18
CA LYS A 218 3.32 -15.29 -13.90
C LYS A 218 2.15 -14.42 -14.37
N ILE A 219 1.79 -13.36 -13.61
CA ILE A 219 0.71 -12.44 -13.98
C ILE A 219 1.10 -11.61 -15.21
N PHE A 220 2.35 -11.16 -15.30
CA PHE A 220 2.87 -10.46 -16.48
C PHE A 220 2.99 -11.38 -17.70
N SER A 221 3.25 -12.67 -17.51
CA SER A 221 3.33 -13.67 -18.59
C SER A 221 1.96 -14.08 -19.17
N ARG A 222 0.88 -14.00 -18.40
CA ARG A 222 -0.48 -14.40 -18.82
C ARG A 222 -1.22 -13.36 -19.70
N LYS A 223 -0.69 -12.15 -19.83
CA LYS A 223 -1.26 -11.07 -20.66
C LYS A 223 -0.63 -10.94 -22.06
N ARG A 224 0.05 -12.02 -22.55
CA ARG A 224 0.43 -12.14 -23.96
C ARG A 224 -0.52 -13.05 -24.71
#